data_7e5fb2a8c66f6f727faa6552c080181d
#
_entry.id   7e5fb2a8c66f6f727faa6552c080181d
#
_cell.length_a   1.000
_cell.length_b   1.000
_cell.length_c   1.000
_cell.angle_alpha   90.00
_cell.angle_beta   90.00
_cell.angle_gamma   90.00
#
_symmetry.space_group_name_H-M   'P 1'
#
loop_
_entity.id
_entity.type
_entity.pdbx_description
1 polymer ?
#
loop_
_entity_poly.entity_id
_entity_poly.type
_entity_poly.pdbx_seq_one_letter_code
_entity_poly.pdbx_strand_id
1 'polypeptide(L)'
;MTTKVTQQYHAKIYVTLRPSVLDPAGTAVQSGLGHLGYDNVAQVRIGKYIELNVTADTLAAAEAQVDRMCDQLLANTVIENYRFDLTPVTEPTATGAQR
;
A
#
# COMPACT_ATOMS: atom_id res chain seq x y z
N MET A 1 23.48 25.05 17.54
CA MET A 1 22.97 23.96 17.56
C MET A 1 22.38 23.56 16.35
N THR A 2 22.44 22.49 16.03
CA THR A 2 21.92 22.06 14.85
C THR A 2 20.57 21.56 15.02
N THR A 3 19.70 22.05 14.28
CA THR A 3 18.38 21.59 14.34
C THR A 3 18.23 20.50 13.36
N LYS A 4 17.78 19.37 13.84
CA LYS A 4 17.54 18.33 12.94
C LYS A 4 16.32 18.64 12.15
N VAL A 5 16.43 18.63 10.89
CA VAL A 5 15.30 18.92 10.04
C VAL A 5 14.61 17.61 9.70
N THR A 6 13.41 17.45 10.15
CA THR A 6 12.64 16.26 9.82
C THR A 6 11.63 16.60 8.76
N GLN A 7 11.27 15.62 8.01
CA GLN A 7 10.34 15.75 6.90
C GLN A 7 9.27 14.71 7.08
N GLN A 8 8.05 15.06 6.77
CA GLN A 8 6.98 14.10 6.74
C GLN A 8 6.86 13.54 5.34
N TYR A 9 6.70 12.25 5.25
CA TYR A 9 6.55 11.57 3.97
C TYR A 9 5.25 10.82 3.97
N HIS A 10 4.58 10.84 2.83
CA HIS A 10 3.35 10.10 2.65
C HIS A 10 3.66 8.80 1.94
N ALA A 11 3.26 7.69 2.53
CA ALA A 11 3.49 6.38 1.98
C ALA A 11 2.20 5.79 1.44
N LYS A 12 2.27 5.29 0.23
CA LYS A 12 1.18 4.54 -0.39
C LYS A 12 1.68 3.13 -0.55
N ILE A 13 1.03 2.20 0.12
CA ILE A 13 1.51 0.83 0.23
C ILE A 13 0.51 -0.09 -0.43
N TYR A 14 0.99 -0.94 -1.31
CA TYR A 14 0.17 -1.89 -2.04
C TYR A 14 0.55 -3.30 -1.61
N VAL A 15 -0.40 -4.03 -1.06
CA VAL A 15 -0.18 -5.38 -0.57
C VAL A 15 -1.04 -6.32 -1.38
N THR A 16 -0.42 -7.31 -2.00
CA THR A 16 -1.14 -8.24 -2.86
C THR A 16 -0.75 -9.66 -2.52
N LEU A 17 -1.65 -10.60 -2.76
CA LEU A 17 -1.32 -12.01 -2.57
C LEU A 17 -0.31 -12.45 -3.62
N ARG A 18 0.59 -13.34 -3.22
CA ARG A 18 1.52 -13.93 -4.18
C ARG A 18 0.73 -14.69 -5.23
N PRO A 19 1.21 -14.73 -6.47
CA PRO A 19 0.42 -15.35 -7.56
C PRO A 19 0.00 -16.78 -7.30
N SER A 20 0.80 -17.54 -6.56
CA SER A 20 0.48 -18.95 -6.32
C SER A 20 -0.51 -19.17 -5.20
N VAL A 21 -0.91 -18.11 -4.50
CA VAL A 21 -1.82 -18.24 -3.37
C VAL A 21 -3.25 -18.11 -3.84
N LEU A 22 -4.13 -18.98 -3.37
CA LEU A 22 -5.54 -18.88 -3.70
C LEU A 22 -6.13 -17.61 -3.16
N ASP A 23 -7.04 -17.05 -3.91
CA ASP A 23 -7.68 -15.78 -3.55
C ASP A 23 -9.20 -15.96 -3.59
N PRO A 24 -9.81 -16.47 -2.52
CA PRO A 24 -11.26 -16.68 -2.52
C PRO A 24 -12.05 -15.39 -2.76
N ALA A 25 -11.56 -14.25 -2.25
CA ALA A 25 -12.25 -12.99 -2.47
C ALA A 25 -12.21 -12.59 -3.94
N GLY A 26 -11.06 -12.76 -4.58
CA GLY A 26 -10.94 -12.46 -6.01
C GLY A 26 -11.83 -13.39 -6.85
N THR A 27 -11.87 -14.65 -6.49
CA THR A 27 -12.71 -15.61 -7.18
C THR A 27 -14.18 -15.22 -7.05
N ALA A 28 -14.61 -14.81 -5.86
CA ALA A 28 -15.98 -14.39 -5.65
C ALA A 28 -16.35 -13.17 -6.47
N VAL A 29 -15.42 -12.20 -6.55
CA VAL A 29 -15.67 -11.02 -7.37
C VAL A 29 -15.75 -11.39 -8.85
N GLN A 30 -14.87 -12.26 -9.30
CA GLN A 30 -14.90 -12.70 -10.68
C GLN A 30 -16.23 -13.37 -11.02
N SER A 31 -16.72 -14.24 -10.14
CA SER A 31 -17.99 -14.90 -10.33
C SER A 31 -19.14 -13.88 -10.37
N GLY A 32 -19.10 -12.90 -9.47
CA GLY A 32 -20.12 -11.84 -9.47
C GLY A 32 -20.12 -11.04 -10.76
N LEU A 33 -18.94 -10.73 -11.28
CA LEU A 33 -18.86 -10.02 -12.55
C LEU A 33 -19.44 -10.84 -13.69
N GLY A 34 -19.18 -12.15 -13.67
CA GLY A 34 -19.77 -13.03 -14.67
C GLY A 34 -21.29 -13.03 -14.62
N HIS A 35 -21.86 -13.00 -13.41
CA HIS A 35 -23.31 -12.93 -13.28
C HIS A 35 -23.89 -11.62 -13.81
N LEU A 36 -23.08 -10.58 -13.83
CA LEU A 36 -23.51 -9.29 -14.37
C LEU A 36 -23.28 -9.20 -15.87
N GLY A 37 -22.77 -10.24 -16.48
CA GLY A 37 -22.58 -10.27 -17.93
C GLY A 37 -21.16 -9.99 -18.40
N TYR A 38 -20.22 -9.84 -17.49
CA TYR A 38 -18.83 -9.57 -17.87
C TYR A 38 -18.09 -10.91 -17.99
N ASP A 39 -18.22 -11.56 -19.14
CA ASP A 39 -17.62 -12.86 -19.34
C ASP A 39 -16.15 -12.82 -19.69
N ASN A 40 -15.65 -11.65 -19.96
CA ASN A 40 -14.27 -11.47 -20.43
C ASN A 40 -13.30 -11.10 -19.32
N VAL A 41 -13.70 -11.24 -18.07
CA VAL A 41 -12.85 -10.91 -16.93
C VAL A 41 -12.26 -12.20 -16.37
N ALA A 42 -10.96 -12.20 -16.15
CA ALA A 42 -10.30 -13.37 -15.61
C ALA A 42 -9.28 -12.92 -14.56
N GLN A 43 -8.97 -13.84 -13.67
CA GLN A 43 -7.90 -13.65 -12.70
C GLN A 43 -8.05 -12.41 -11.83
N VAL A 44 -9.21 -12.24 -11.27
CA VAL A 44 -9.42 -11.14 -10.34
C VAL A 44 -8.63 -11.41 -9.06
N ARG A 45 -7.82 -10.46 -8.65
CA ARG A 45 -7.00 -10.58 -7.45
C ARG A 45 -7.32 -9.40 -6.55
N ILE A 46 -7.57 -9.67 -5.29
CA ILE A 46 -7.91 -8.62 -4.32
C ILE A 46 -6.71 -8.37 -3.42
N GLY A 47 -6.39 -7.14 -3.21
CA GLY A 47 -5.31 -6.77 -2.32
C GLY A 47 -5.73 -5.64 -1.41
N LYS A 48 -4.76 -5.09 -0.71
CA LYS A 48 -4.99 -3.97 0.21
C LYS A 48 -4.19 -2.77 -0.25
N TYR A 49 -4.74 -1.61 0.00
CA TYR A 49 -4.03 -0.36 -0.22
C TYR A 49 -4.01 0.37 1.12
N ILE A 50 -2.83 0.74 1.57
CA ILE A 50 -2.65 1.38 2.87
C ILE A 50 -1.95 2.70 2.67
N GLU A 51 -2.42 3.75 3.33
CA GLU A 51 -1.75 5.04 3.33
C GLU A 51 -1.34 5.39 4.74
N LEU A 52 -0.16 5.97 4.87
CA LEU A 52 0.26 6.48 6.16
C LEU A 52 1.27 7.59 5.94
N ASN A 53 1.48 8.39 6.96
CA ASN A 53 2.52 9.39 6.95
C ASN A 53 3.57 8.99 7.96
N VAL A 54 4.82 9.19 7.61
CA VAL A 54 5.92 8.88 8.50
C VAL A 54 6.86 10.07 8.50
N THR A 55 7.42 10.38 9.65
CA THR A 55 8.37 11.46 9.80
C THR A 55 9.76 10.87 9.89
N ALA A 56 10.67 11.40 9.10
CA ALA A 56 12.04 10.91 9.10
C ALA A 56 12.97 12.04 8.66
N ASP A 57 14.26 11.86 8.89
CA ASP A 57 15.22 12.87 8.52
C ASP A 57 15.49 12.88 7.03
N THR A 58 15.43 11.74 6.39
CA THR A 58 15.72 11.63 4.96
C THR A 58 14.75 10.66 4.33
N LEU A 59 14.67 10.74 3.02
CA LEU A 59 13.85 9.79 2.27
C LEU A 59 14.33 8.36 2.50
N ALA A 60 15.64 8.15 2.52
CA ALA A 60 16.18 6.80 2.74
C ALA A 60 15.77 6.26 4.10
N ALA A 61 15.76 7.11 5.13
CA ALA A 61 15.32 6.68 6.45
C ALA A 61 13.84 6.35 6.45
N ALA A 62 13.03 7.14 5.75
CA ALA A 62 11.60 6.86 5.65
C ALA A 62 11.36 5.53 4.93
N GLU A 63 12.09 5.30 3.85
CA GLU A 63 11.96 4.04 3.10
C GLU A 63 12.30 2.84 3.98
N ALA A 64 13.37 2.93 4.75
CA ALA A 64 13.75 1.83 5.62
C ALA A 64 12.68 1.56 6.68
N GLN A 65 12.09 2.61 7.22
CA GLN A 65 11.05 2.44 8.22
C GLN A 65 9.80 1.81 7.63
N VAL A 66 9.36 2.31 6.46
CA VAL A 66 8.15 1.78 5.84
C VAL A 66 8.35 0.32 5.43
N ASP A 67 9.54 0.00 4.93
CA ASP A 67 9.84 -1.38 4.56
C ASP A 67 9.72 -2.29 5.78
N ARG A 68 10.27 -1.88 6.91
CA ARG A 68 10.15 -2.67 8.14
C ARG A 68 8.71 -2.78 8.62
N MET A 69 7.94 -1.68 8.51
CA MET A 69 6.53 -1.73 8.88
C MET A 69 5.78 -2.76 8.05
N CYS A 70 6.04 -2.78 6.75
CA CYS A 70 5.39 -3.74 5.87
C CYS A 70 5.77 -5.16 6.25
N ASP A 71 7.06 -5.39 6.47
CA ASP A 71 7.54 -6.73 6.77
C ASP A 71 7.03 -7.23 8.13
N GLN A 72 6.96 -6.34 9.10
CA GLN A 72 6.60 -6.73 10.46
C GLN A 72 5.12 -6.78 10.73
N LEU A 73 4.34 -5.98 10.04
CA LEU A 73 2.92 -5.86 10.38
C LEU A 73 1.97 -5.73 9.21
N LEU A 74 2.31 -4.89 8.23
CA LEU A 74 1.32 -4.49 7.23
C LEU A 74 1.07 -5.56 6.19
N ALA A 75 2.03 -6.43 5.95
CA ALA A 75 1.89 -7.52 5.01
C ALA A 75 2.25 -8.83 5.69
N ASN A 76 1.57 -9.90 5.30
CA ASN A 76 1.93 -11.22 5.74
C ASN A 76 2.86 -11.79 4.66
N THR A 77 4.16 -11.65 4.88
CA THR A 77 5.15 -11.93 3.83
C THR A 77 5.25 -13.39 3.45
N VAL A 78 4.59 -14.28 4.20
CA VAL A 78 4.52 -15.68 3.79
C VAL A 78 3.67 -15.84 2.55
N ILE A 79 2.58 -15.08 2.46
CA ILE A 79 1.63 -15.22 1.36
C ILE A 79 1.43 -13.95 0.54
N GLU A 80 2.00 -12.83 0.97
CA GLU A 80 1.77 -11.54 0.32
C GLU A 80 3.06 -10.91 -0.13
N ASN A 81 2.97 -10.14 -1.20
CA ASN A 81 4.03 -9.24 -1.65
C ASN A 81 3.58 -7.83 -1.35
N TYR A 82 4.53 -6.92 -1.27
CA TYR A 82 4.17 -5.52 -1.11
C TYR A 82 5.13 -4.63 -1.88
N ARG A 83 4.66 -3.45 -2.17
CA ARG A 83 5.50 -2.38 -2.68
C ARG A 83 4.94 -1.08 -2.16
N PHE A 84 5.72 -0.03 -2.21
CA PHE A 84 5.23 1.25 -1.74
C PHE A 84 5.89 2.40 -2.49
N ASP A 85 5.22 3.54 -2.46
CA ASP A 85 5.73 4.79 -2.99
C ASP A 85 5.77 5.78 -1.85
N LEU A 86 6.82 6.59 -1.78
CA LEU A 86 6.94 7.65 -0.78
C LEU A 86 7.08 8.98 -1.46
N THR A 87 6.36 9.96 -0.97
CA THR A 87 6.52 11.34 -1.44
C THR A 87 6.60 12.27 -0.25
N PRO A 88 7.40 13.32 -0.33
CA PRO A 88 7.45 14.29 0.75
C PRO A 88 6.12 15.04 0.86
N VAL A 89 5.71 15.31 2.08
CA VAL A 89 4.54 16.14 2.30
C VAL A 89 5.03 17.56 2.42
N THR A 90 4.78 18.34 1.38
CA THR A 90 5.31 19.70 1.39
C THR A 90 4.29 20.71 1.83
N GLU A 91 3.01 20.34 1.84
CA GLU A 91 2.02 21.25 2.23
C GLU A 91 1.38 20.78 3.44
N PRO A 92 1.55 21.45 4.49
CA PRO A 92 0.93 20.99 5.70
C PRO A 92 -0.53 21.05 5.62
N THR A 93 -1.10 21.79 4.79
CA THR A 93 -2.37 21.91 4.86
C THR A 93 -3.13 21.01 4.29
N ALA A 94 -2.92 20.51 3.68
CA ALA A 94 -3.67 19.68 3.21
C ALA A 94 -4.94 19.59 3.32
N THR A 95 -5.35 19.66 3.60
CA THR A 95 -6.51 19.61 3.72
C THR A 95 -7.16 18.70 3.22
N GLY A 96 -7.21 18.19 3.34
CA GLY A 96 -7.74 17.28 3.06
C GLY A 96 -8.65 17.04 2.29
N ALA A 97 -8.80 17.33 1.90
CA ALA A 97 -9.74 17.23 1.23
C ALA A 97 -9.58 16.30 0.31
N GLN A 98 -9.31 15.83 0.17
CA GLN A 98 -9.20 15.14 -0.61
C GLN A 98 -9.73 14.11 -0.64
N ARG A 99 -10.20 13.72 -0.91
CA ARG A 99 -10.62 12.81 -0.98
C ARG A 99 -10.67 12.36 -1.55
#